data_529d4f27f6b338dc7ad30a175681ad30
#
_entry.id   529d4f27f6b338dc7ad30a175681ad30
#
_cell.length_a   1.000
_cell.length_b   1.000
_cell.length_c   1.000
_cell.angle_alpha   90.00
_cell.angle_beta   90.00
_cell.angle_gamma   90.00
#
_symmetry.space_group_name_H-M   'P 1'
#
loop_
_entity.id
_entity.type
_entity.pdbx_description
1 polymer ?
#
loop_
_entity_poly.entity_id
_entity_poly.type
_entity_poly.pdbx_seq_one_letter_code
_entity_poly.pdbx_strand_id
1 'polypeptide(L)'
;MASPLTRDHKPDDPQESQVIIAAGGRIDSYRDSQGHKVGPERVWLKHEDIPGLAMSRSFGDQVAARVGVNAVPEVSEYHMSATDKVIILASDGVWEFLEN
;
A
#
# COMPACT_ATOMS: atom_id res chain seq x y z
N MET A 1 -13.00 -1.21 -22.18
CA MET A 1 -12.65 -0.38 -20.99
C MET A 1 -12.02 -1.27 -19.92
N ALA A 2 -10.93 -0.85 -19.34
CA ALA A 2 -10.28 -1.56 -18.23
C ALA A 2 -10.92 -1.16 -16.90
N SER A 3 -11.21 -2.15 -16.06
CA SER A 3 -11.77 -1.93 -14.73
C SER A 3 -10.88 -2.58 -13.69
N PRO A 4 -10.49 -1.87 -12.62
CA PRO A 4 -9.70 -2.47 -11.55
C PRO A 4 -10.54 -3.47 -10.76
N LEU A 5 -9.99 -4.63 -10.47
CA LEU A 5 -10.62 -5.65 -9.64
C LEU A 5 -10.11 -5.64 -8.20
N THR A 6 -8.93 -5.07 -7.99
CA THR A 6 -8.32 -4.94 -6.67
C THR A 6 -7.87 -3.50 -6.44
N ARG A 7 -7.73 -3.14 -5.17
CA ARG A 7 -7.11 -1.87 -4.80
C ARG A 7 -5.80 -2.14 -4.09
N ASP A 8 -4.82 -1.29 -4.31
CA ASP A 8 -3.55 -1.38 -3.62
C ASP A 8 -3.71 -0.94 -2.15
N HIS A 9 -3.03 -1.64 -1.27
CA HIS A 9 -2.99 -1.28 0.14
C HIS A 9 -1.85 -0.29 0.38
N LYS A 10 -2.18 1.00 0.39
CA LYS A 10 -1.21 2.09 0.56
C LYS A 10 -1.38 2.76 1.92
N PRO A 11 -0.29 3.23 2.53
CA PRO A 11 -0.35 3.87 3.84
C PRO A 11 -1.23 5.11 3.91
N ASP A 12 -1.40 5.83 2.81
CA ASP A 12 -2.23 7.03 2.74
C ASP A 12 -3.73 6.74 2.54
N ASP A 13 -4.10 5.49 2.27
CA ASP A 13 -5.51 5.11 2.27
C ASP A 13 -6.09 5.29 3.68
N PRO A 14 -7.23 6.02 3.83
CA PRO A 14 -7.76 6.31 5.16
C PRO A 14 -8.01 5.11 6.04
N GLN A 15 -8.46 3.99 5.50
CA GLN A 15 -8.71 2.77 6.27
C GLN A 15 -7.39 2.14 6.73
N GLU A 16 -6.39 2.11 5.87
CA GLU A 16 -5.06 1.58 6.18
C GLU A 16 -4.34 2.50 7.17
N SER A 17 -4.42 3.81 6.95
CA SER A 17 -3.83 4.82 7.82
C SER A 17 -4.32 4.69 9.27
N GLN A 18 -5.62 4.51 9.46
CA GLN A 18 -6.20 4.36 10.80
C GLN A 18 -5.60 3.18 11.57
N VAL A 19 -5.42 2.05 10.92
CA VAL A 19 -4.84 0.86 11.55
C VAL A 19 -3.40 1.12 11.99
N ILE A 20 -2.61 1.74 11.12
CA ILE A 20 -1.19 2.02 11.39
C ILE A 20 -1.05 3.03 12.53
N ILE A 21 -1.80 4.12 12.50
CA ILE A 21 -1.73 5.16 13.53
C ILE A 21 -2.23 4.61 14.87
N ALA A 22 -3.31 3.83 14.86
CA ALA A 22 -3.82 3.19 16.08
C ALA A 22 -2.83 2.20 16.70
N ALA A 23 -1.99 1.58 15.89
CA ALA A 23 -0.93 0.67 16.35
C ALA A 23 0.34 1.40 16.78
N GLY A 24 0.37 2.74 16.73
CA GLY A 24 1.52 3.53 17.15
C GLY A 24 2.51 3.82 16.03
N GLY A 25 2.14 3.59 14.77
CA GLY A 25 2.97 3.93 13.62
C GLY A 25 2.85 5.38 13.21
N ARG A 26 3.71 5.75 12.29
CA ARG A 26 3.76 7.08 11.69
C ARG A 26 3.71 6.92 10.17
N ILE A 27 3.02 7.83 9.50
CA ILE A 27 2.92 7.84 8.04
C ILE A 27 3.49 9.16 7.54
N ASP A 28 4.49 9.08 6.69
CA ASP A 28 5.12 10.24 6.06
C ASP A 28 5.93 9.80 4.84
N SER A 29 6.19 10.74 3.93
CA SER A 29 7.10 10.53 2.81
C SER A 29 8.55 10.78 3.24
N TYR A 30 9.50 10.36 2.43
CA TYR A 30 10.87 10.90 2.55
C TYR A 30 10.83 12.40 2.40
N ARG A 31 11.79 13.05 3.03
CA ARG A 31 11.95 14.50 2.93
C ARG A 31 13.31 14.84 2.34
N ASP A 32 13.36 15.85 1.47
CA ASP A 32 14.63 16.36 0.95
C ASP A 32 15.32 17.27 1.98
N SER A 33 16.47 17.83 1.62
CA SER A 33 17.24 18.72 2.49
C SER A 33 16.50 20.00 2.90
N GLN A 34 15.44 20.35 2.15
CA GLN A 34 14.60 21.53 2.41
C GLN A 34 13.29 21.17 3.13
N GLY A 35 13.11 19.91 3.49
CA GLY A 35 11.91 19.42 4.18
C GLY A 35 10.72 19.12 3.27
N HIS A 36 10.88 19.16 1.96
CA HIS A 36 9.82 18.83 1.03
C HIS A 36 9.61 17.32 0.91
N LYS A 37 8.35 16.90 0.82
CA LYS A 37 8.02 15.49 0.64
C LYS A 37 8.50 14.99 -0.73
N VAL A 38 9.11 13.79 -0.73
CA VAL A 38 9.60 13.12 -1.94
C VAL A 38 9.10 11.69 -1.96
N GLY A 39 8.38 11.33 -3.04
CA GLY A 39 7.87 9.98 -3.23
C GLY A 39 6.60 9.68 -2.43
N PRO A 40 6.19 8.40 -2.36
CA PRO A 40 4.95 8.00 -1.73
C PRO A 40 5.00 8.12 -0.20
N GLU A 41 3.83 8.12 0.42
CA GLU A 41 3.70 7.96 1.86
C GLU A 41 4.17 6.57 2.28
N ARG A 42 4.87 6.51 3.41
CA ARG A 42 5.49 5.29 3.93
C ARG A 42 5.17 5.10 5.41
N VAL A 43 5.29 3.85 5.85
CA VAL A 43 5.08 3.47 7.25
C VAL A 43 6.41 3.52 8.00
N TRP A 44 6.39 4.12 9.17
CA TRP A 44 7.56 4.28 10.05
C TRP A 44 7.21 3.93 11.49
N LEU A 45 8.19 3.49 12.25
CA LEU A 45 8.09 3.51 13.69
C LEU A 45 7.93 4.96 14.19
N LYS A 46 7.29 5.14 15.33
CA LYS A 46 6.93 6.48 15.83
C LYS A 46 8.15 7.37 16.08
N HIS A 47 9.22 6.80 16.61
CA HIS A 47 10.39 7.52 17.05
C HIS A 47 11.69 7.12 16.34
N GLU A 48 11.61 6.30 15.31
CA GLU A 48 12.74 5.82 14.55
C GLU A 48 12.43 5.89 13.05
N ASP A 49 13.44 6.16 12.25
CA ASP A 49 13.29 6.28 10.80
C ASP A 49 13.49 4.92 10.11
N ILE A 50 12.72 3.96 10.55
CA ILE A 50 12.60 2.62 9.98
C ILE A 50 11.12 2.20 10.02
N PRO A 51 10.64 1.30 9.15
CA PRO A 51 11.35 0.76 7.98
C PRO A 51 11.24 1.63 6.73
N GLY A 52 10.30 2.58 6.66
CA GLY A 52 10.02 3.36 5.46
C GLY A 52 9.33 2.54 4.36
N LEU A 53 8.37 1.71 4.76
CA LEU A 53 7.67 0.80 3.86
C LEU A 53 6.53 1.52 3.13
N ALA A 54 6.54 1.47 1.80
CA ALA A 54 5.52 2.12 0.96
C ALA A 54 4.25 1.29 0.76
N MET A 55 4.02 0.31 1.62
CA MET A 55 2.84 -0.55 1.62
C MET A 55 2.25 -0.60 3.03
N SER A 56 0.93 -0.80 3.13
CA SER A 56 0.27 -0.95 4.42
C SER A 56 0.05 -2.40 4.83
N ARG A 57 0.27 -3.34 3.91
CA ARG A 57 0.18 -4.78 4.18
C ARG A 57 1.32 -5.50 3.52
N SER A 58 1.85 -6.52 4.20
CA SER A 58 3.01 -7.26 3.72
C SER A 58 3.15 -8.58 4.48
N PHE A 59 3.87 -9.52 3.87
CA PHE A 59 4.30 -10.74 4.57
C PHE A 59 5.64 -10.49 5.24
N GLY A 60 5.79 -10.92 6.47
CA GLY A 60 7.08 -11.05 7.13
C GLY A 60 7.71 -9.77 7.69
N ASP A 61 7.48 -8.63 7.13
CA ASP A 61 8.10 -7.34 7.53
C ASP A 61 7.94 -7.07 9.04
N GLN A 62 8.78 -7.69 9.85
CA GLN A 62 8.60 -7.77 11.30
C GLN A 62 8.66 -6.41 11.99
N VAL A 63 9.50 -5.50 11.52
CA VAL A 63 9.57 -4.15 12.07
C VAL A 63 8.27 -3.41 11.80
N ALA A 64 7.79 -3.44 10.57
CA ALA A 64 6.53 -2.80 10.18
C ALA A 64 5.32 -3.47 10.84
N ALA A 65 5.37 -4.77 11.10
CA ALA A 65 4.29 -5.49 11.78
C ALA A 65 4.04 -4.96 13.19
N ARG A 66 5.05 -4.37 13.83
CA ARG A 66 4.91 -3.77 15.17
C ARG A 66 4.00 -2.55 15.17
N VAL A 67 3.81 -1.93 14.01
CA VAL A 67 3.02 -0.71 13.85
C VAL A 67 1.86 -0.89 12.86
N GLY A 68 1.25 -2.07 12.85
CA GLY A 68 -0.01 -2.31 12.19
C GLY A 68 0.06 -2.82 10.76
N VAL A 69 1.24 -2.98 10.18
CA VAL A 69 1.37 -3.65 8.89
C VAL A 69 1.10 -5.14 9.09
N ASN A 70 0.16 -5.68 8.34
CA ASN A 70 -0.27 -7.07 8.51
C ASN A 70 -0.40 -7.76 7.15
N ALA A 71 -0.58 -9.07 7.17
CA ALA A 71 -0.69 -9.91 5.98
C ALA A 71 -2.13 -10.34 5.69
N VAL A 72 -3.12 -9.66 6.25
CA VAL A 72 -4.53 -9.99 6.02
C VAL A 72 -4.91 -9.62 4.59
N PRO A 73 -5.38 -10.58 3.79
CA PRO A 73 -5.79 -10.29 2.42
C PRO A 73 -7.16 -9.62 2.39
N GLU A 74 -7.37 -8.76 1.41
CA GLU A 74 -8.70 -8.33 1.03
C GLU A 74 -9.20 -9.28 -0.06
N VAL A 75 -10.38 -9.87 0.14
CA VAL A 75 -10.94 -10.84 -0.78
C VAL A 75 -12.21 -10.27 -1.41
N SER A 76 -12.29 -10.32 -2.72
CA SER A 76 -13.48 -9.95 -3.46
C SER A 76 -13.79 -11.00 -4.53
N GLU A 77 -15.06 -11.08 -4.92
CA GLU A 77 -15.50 -11.96 -5.99
C GLU A 77 -15.93 -11.14 -7.20
N TYR A 78 -15.54 -11.59 -8.37
CA TYR A 78 -15.94 -10.98 -9.62
C TYR A 78 -16.62 -12.02 -10.51
N HIS A 79 -17.86 -11.74 -10.90
CA HIS A 79 -18.61 -12.60 -11.82
C HIS A 79 -18.31 -12.18 -13.25
N MET A 80 -17.60 -13.03 -13.98
CA MET A 80 -17.26 -12.77 -15.37
C MET A 80 -18.51 -12.70 -16.24
N SER A 81 -18.53 -11.76 -17.16
CA SER A 81 -19.59 -11.61 -18.14
C SER A 81 -19.10 -11.98 -19.56
N ALA A 82 -20.05 -12.13 -20.48
CA ALA A 82 -19.72 -12.47 -21.86
C ALA A 82 -18.95 -11.36 -22.59
N THR A 83 -18.95 -10.14 -22.07
CA THR A 83 -18.22 -9.00 -22.63
C THR A 83 -16.79 -8.89 -22.12
N ASP A 84 -16.42 -9.67 -21.11
CA ASP A 84 -15.04 -9.67 -20.60
C ASP A 84 -14.12 -10.41 -21.57
N LYS A 85 -13.01 -9.80 -21.92
CA LYS A 85 -12.07 -10.33 -22.90
C LYS A 85 -10.80 -10.87 -22.27
N VAL A 86 -10.25 -10.16 -21.28
CA VAL A 86 -8.94 -10.46 -20.70
C VAL A 86 -8.96 -10.07 -19.22
N ILE A 87 -8.29 -10.88 -18.40
CA ILE A 87 -7.94 -10.53 -17.02
C ILE A 87 -6.43 -10.43 -16.94
N ILE A 88 -5.93 -9.33 -16.38
CA ILE A 88 -4.50 -9.08 -16.25
C ILE A 88 -4.14 -9.07 -14.77
N LEU A 89 -3.19 -9.93 -14.39
CA LEU A 89 -2.57 -9.91 -13.08
C LEU A 89 -1.08 -9.58 -13.26
N ALA A 90 -0.61 -8.60 -12.55
CA ALA A 90 0.78 -8.16 -12.70
C ALA A 90 1.30 -7.57 -11.40
N SER A 91 2.61 -7.53 -11.27
CA SER A 91 3.30 -6.79 -10.21
C SER A 91 3.48 -5.32 -10.61
N ASP A 92 4.09 -4.54 -9.72
CA ASP A 92 4.43 -3.15 -9.99
C ASP A 92 5.44 -2.98 -11.13
N GLY A 93 6.10 -4.04 -11.56
CA GLY A 93 6.87 -4.02 -12.81
C GLY A 93 6.05 -3.61 -14.03
N VAL A 94 4.72 -3.76 -13.95
CA VAL A 94 3.78 -3.26 -14.96
C VAL A 94 3.05 -2.02 -14.44
N TRP A 95 2.47 -2.10 -13.24
CA TRP A 95 1.56 -1.06 -12.75
C TRP A 95 2.24 0.23 -12.31
N GLU A 96 3.56 0.22 -12.13
CA GLU A 96 4.32 1.45 -11.88
C GLU A 96 4.30 2.39 -13.10
N PHE A 97 4.17 1.84 -14.30
CA PHE A 97 4.28 2.57 -15.55
C PHE A 97 2.98 2.62 -16.36
N LEU A 98 2.06 1.70 -16.10
CA LEU A 98 0.81 1.59 -16.84
C LEU A 98 -0.39 1.70 -15.90
N GLU A 99 -1.43 2.37 -16.37
CA GLU A 99 -2.71 2.48 -15.67
C GLU A 99 -3.80 1.69 -16.41
N ASN A 100 -4.89 1.47 -15.73
CA ASN A 100 -6.05 0.77 -16.29
C ASN A 100 -6.67 1.46 -17.50
#